data_d66c82d5b5aca614f871b8b280308604
#
_entry.id   d66c82d5b5aca614f871b8b280308604
#
_cell.length_a   1.000
_cell.length_b   1.000
_cell.length_c   1.000
_cell.angle_alpha   90.00
_cell.angle_beta   90.00
_cell.angle_gamma   90.00
#
_symmetry.space_group_name_H-M   'P 1'
#
loop_
_entity.id
_entity.type
_entity.pdbx_description
1 polymer ?
#
loop_
_entity_poly.entity_id
_entity_poly.type
_entity_poly.pdbx_seq_one_letter_code
_entity_poly.pdbx_strand_id
1 'polypeptide(L)'
;MRHPPGRAGDGLPAYMREEIPALFDEEFNPGNWHSGHVVLNDKKIHVLLVTLNKQGKSSEHRYHDHWVNDQTFHWQSQNSSTPSSKKGLEIIEHVKRGIAIHLFVREAKLREGKAAPFTYHGKVIYQSHSGSSPMSVIFNV
;
A
#
# COMPACT_ATOMS: atom_id res chain seq x y z
N MET A 1 5.32 22.77 13.32
CA MET A 1 4.61 21.75 14.05
C MET A 1 3.94 20.72 13.13
N ARG A 2 4.07 19.49 13.46
CA ARG A 2 3.49 18.46 12.63
C ARG A 2 2.06 18.18 13.04
N HIS A 3 1.25 17.90 12.07
CA HIS A 3 -0.09 17.40 12.33
C HIS A 3 -0.03 15.93 12.74
N PRO A 4 -1.06 15.43 13.38
CA PRO A 4 -1.09 14.03 13.73
C PRO A 4 -0.88 13.16 12.51
N PRO A 5 -0.14 12.09 12.63
CA PRO A 5 0.06 11.19 11.51
C PRO A 5 -1.22 10.47 11.13
N GLY A 6 -1.19 9.82 9.99
CA GLY A 6 -2.31 9.04 9.52
C GLY A 6 -3.36 9.82 8.80
N ARG A 7 -3.23 11.12 8.72
CA ARG A 7 -4.19 11.93 7.97
C ARG A 7 -3.62 12.15 6.58
N ALA A 8 -4.31 11.65 5.58
CA ALA A 8 -3.92 11.87 4.20
C ALA A 8 -3.78 13.36 3.95
N GLY A 9 -2.68 13.77 3.38
CA GLY A 9 -2.45 15.15 3.02
C GLY A 9 -1.90 16.03 4.11
N ASP A 10 -1.76 15.51 5.34
CA ASP A 10 -1.27 16.32 6.47
C ASP A 10 0.24 16.45 6.41
N GLY A 11 0.73 17.31 5.52
CA GLY A 11 2.15 17.56 5.39
C GLY A 11 2.91 16.46 4.71
N LEU A 12 2.23 15.43 4.21
CA LEU A 12 2.88 14.33 3.53
C LEU A 12 2.89 14.57 2.03
N PRO A 13 3.93 14.12 1.33
CA PRO A 13 3.99 14.29 -0.11
C PRO A 13 2.96 13.40 -0.81
N ALA A 14 2.52 13.84 -1.97
CA ALA A 14 1.57 13.10 -2.78
C ALA A 14 2.13 12.97 -4.20
N TYR A 15 1.87 11.83 -4.82
CA TYR A 15 2.41 11.53 -6.14
C TYR A 15 1.35 10.87 -7.00
N MET A 16 1.33 11.24 -8.28
CA MET A 16 0.53 10.49 -9.23
C MET A 16 1.17 9.13 -9.45
N ARG A 17 0.37 8.15 -9.85
CA ARG A 17 0.88 6.79 -10.07
C ARG A 17 2.12 6.78 -10.95
N GLU A 18 2.11 7.58 -12.01
CA GLU A 18 3.21 7.61 -12.97
C GLU A 18 4.49 8.18 -12.40
N GLU A 19 4.39 8.94 -11.32
CA GLU A 19 5.55 9.56 -10.69
C GLU A 19 6.21 8.66 -9.67
N ILE A 20 5.51 7.65 -9.19
CA ILE A 20 6.00 6.82 -8.09
C ILE A 20 7.23 6.00 -8.47
N PRO A 21 7.29 5.38 -9.67
CA PRO A 21 8.48 4.57 -9.99
C PRO A 21 9.79 5.33 -9.87
N ALA A 22 9.80 6.61 -10.25
CA ALA A 22 11.03 7.41 -10.20
C ALA A 22 11.57 7.56 -8.78
N LEU A 23 10.73 7.44 -7.76
CA LEU A 23 11.18 7.50 -6.37
C LEU A 23 12.09 6.33 -6.04
N PHE A 24 12.03 5.27 -6.81
CA PHE A 24 12.81 4.05 -6.59
C PHE A 24 13.77 3.79 -7.75
N ASP A 25 14.05 4.81 -8.55
CA ASP A 25 14.93 4.69 -9.73
C ASP A 25 14.41 3.67 -10.73
N GLU A 26 13.09 3.64 -10.90
CA GLU A 26 12.43 2.76 -11.86
C GLU A 26 11.69 3.58 -12.87
N GLU A 27 11.40 2.97 -14.02
CA GLU A 27 10.57 3.61 -15.04
C GLU A 27 9.15 3.11 -14.93
N PHE A 28 8.19 3.96 -15.27
CA PHE A 28 6.80 3.57 -15.23
C PHE A 28 6.53 2.50 -16.30
N ASN A 29 6.00 1.39 -15.86
CA ASN A 29 5.63 0.27 -16.71
C ASN A 29 4.20 -0.10 -16.37
N PRO A 30 3.23 0.13 -17.28
CA PRO A 30 1.84 -0.14 -16.94
C PRO A 30 1.59 -1.58 -16.51
N GLY A 31 2.34 -2.53 -17.03
CA GLY A 31 2.16 -3.92 -16.64
C GLY A 31 2.44 -4.18 -15.17
N ASN A 32 3.41 -3.44 -14.60
CA ASN A 32 3.76 -3.61 -13.20
C ASN A 32 3.09 -2.59 -12.30
N TRP A 33 3.10 -1.33 -12.72
CA TRP A 33 2.77 -0.23 -11.81
C TRP A 33 1.29 0.10 -11.73
N HIS A 34 0.44 -0.62 -12.48
CA HIS A 34 -1.00 -0.54 -12.29
C HIS A 34 -1.50 -1.51 -11.23
N SER A 35 -0.62 -2.36 -10.74
CA SER A 35 -0.94 -3.28 -9.66
C SER A 35 -1.02 -2.53 -8.33
N GLY A 36 -1.71 -3.11 -7.38
CA GLY A 36 -1.74 -2.57 -6.02
C GLY A 36 -0.55 -3.02 -5.17
N HIS A 37 0.26 -3.92 -5.68
CA HIS A 37 1.40 -4.45 -4.93
C HIS A 37 2.53 -4.70 -5.92
N VAL A 38 3.54 -3.85 -5.87
CA VAL A 38 4.70 -3.93 -6.77
C VAL A 38 5.89 -4.41 -5.97
N VAL A 39 6.62 -5.39 -6.52
CA VAL A 39 7.80 -5.95 -5.86
C VAL A 39 9.03 -5.63 -6.70
N LEU A 40 10.00 -4.96 -6.09
CA LEU A 40 11.27 -4.64 -6.73
C LEU A 40 12.33 -5.56 -6.12
N ASN A 41 12.46 -6.75 -6.69
CA ASN A 41 13.26 -7.81 -6.11
C ASN A 41 14.72 -7.43 -5.92
N ASP A 42 15.32 -6.79 -6.93
CA ASP A 42 16.74 -6.41 -6.86
C ASP A 42 17.02 -5.41 -5.76
N LYS A 43 16.00 -4.65 -5.36
CA LYS A 43 16.17 -3.57 -4.38
C LYS A 43 15.65 -3.94 -3.02
N LYS A 44 15.02 -5.11 -2.90
CA LYS A 44 14.38 -5.56 -1.67
C LYS A 44 13.35 -4.55 -1.19
N ILE A 45 12.44 -4.19 -2.09
CA ILE A 45 11.40 -3.19 -1.82
C ILE A 45 10.06 -3.73 -2.28
N HIS A 46 9.05 -3.54 -1.43
CA HIS A 46 7.65 -3.73 -1.80
C HIS A 46 6.98 -2.36 -1.78
N VAL A 47 6.17 -2.08 -2.79
CA VAL A 47 5.42 -0.82 -2.89
C VAL A 47 3.95 -1.16 -2.88
N LEU A 48 3.22 -0.61 -1.92
CA LEU A 48 1.78 -0.84 -1.80
C LEU A 48 1.05 0.41 -2.27
N LEU A 49 0.20 0.26 -3.28
CA LEU A 49 -0.56 1.34 -3.87
C LEU A 49 -2.03 1.10 -3.57
N VAL A 50 -2.57 1.81 -2.60
CA VAL A 50 -3.88 1.51 -2.02
C VAL A 50 -4.90 2.58 -2.37
N THR A 51 -6.07 2.16 -2.83
CA THR A 51 -7.23 3.01 -3.03
C THR A 51 -8.30 2.58 -2.04
N LEU A 52 -8.66 3.47 -1.12
CA LEU A 52 -9.55 3.12 -0.02
C LEU A 52 -11.00 2.95 -0.48
N ASN A 53 -11.49 3.89 -1.28
CA ASN A 53 -12.88 3.89 -1.72
C ASN A 53 -12.94 3.41 -3.15
N LYS A 54 -13.23 2.14 -3.34
CA LYS A 54 -13.26 1.53 -4.67
C LYS A 54 -14.68 1.62 -5.20
N GLN A 55 -14.87 2.55 -6.12
CA GLN A 55 -16.17 2.79 -6.69
C GLN A 55 -16.75 1.54 -7.32
N GLY A 56 -18.05 1.39 -7.21
CA GLY A 56 -18.76 0.26 -7.77
C GLY A 56 -18.68 -1.00 -6.96
N LYS A 57 -17.98 -1.00 -5.83
CA LYS A 57 -17.89 -2.15 -4.97
C LYS A 57 -18.99 -2.12 -3.94
N SER A 58 -19.44 -3.30 -3.53
CA SER A 58 -20.43 -3.40 -2.46
C SER A 58 -19.82 -2.95 -1.15
N SER A 59 -20.68 -2.69 -0.16
CA SER A 59 -20.20 -2.25 1.14
C SER A 59 -19.30 -3.29 1.81
N GLU A 60 -19.40 -4.54 1.42
CA GLU A 60 -18.55 -5.58 1.99
C GLU A 60 -17.08 -5.37 1.67
N HIS A 61 -16.79 -4.71 0.58
CA HIS A 61 -15.41 -4.54 0.14
C HIS A 61 -14.68 -3.41 0.84
N ARG A 62 -15.38 -2.56 1.56
CA ARG A 62 -14.71 -1.44 2.22
C ARG A 62 -13.90 -1.88 3.43
N TYR A 63 -14.02 -3.14 3.86
CA TYR A 63 -13.21 -3.65 4.95
C TYR A 63 -11.81 -4.03 4.52
N HIS A 64 -11.56 -4.10 3.23
CA HIS A 64 -10.32 -4.62 2.73
C HIS A 64 -9.13 -3.77 3.15
N ASP A 65 -9.17 -2.47 2.85
CA ASP A 65 -8.07 -1.58 3.18
C ASP A 65 -8.64 -0.42 3.96
N HIS A 66 -8.10 -0.17 5.13
CA HIS A 66 -8.60 0.95 5.92
C HIS A 66 -7.63 1.29 7.04
N TRP A 67 -7.74 2.51 7.54
CA TRP A 67 -6.98 2.93 8.70
C TRP A 67 -7.64 2.37 9.95
N VAL A 68 -6.87 1.64 10.75
CA VAL A 68 -7.35 1.19 12.06
C VAL A 68 -7.32 2.35 13.04
N ASN A 69 -6.23 3.11 12.99
CA ASN A 69 -6.08 4.36 13.73
C ASN A 69 -5.00 5.18 13.02
N ASP A 70 -4.53 6.25 13.65
CA ASP A 70 -3.58 7.17 13.02
C ASP A 70 -2.24 6.51 12.67
N GLN A 71 -1.92 5.41 13.32
CA GLN A 71 -0.60 4.81 13.17
C GLN A 71 -0.66 3.34 12.75
N THR A 72 -1.85 2.85 12.44
CA THR A 72 -2.03 1.43 12.12
C THR A 72 -2.93 1.30 10.90
N PHE A 73 -2.46 0.57 9.91
CA PHE A 73 -3.18 0.41 8.66
C PHE A 73 -3.47 -1.06 8.40
N HIS A 74 -4.72 -1.36 8.04
CA HIS A 74 -5.15 -2.69 7.63
C HIS A 74 -5.09 -2.76 6.10
N TRP A 75 -4.30 -3.69 5.59
CA TRP A 75 -4.11 -3.90 4.16
C TRP A 75 -4.49 -5.32 3.81
N GLN A 76 -5.16 -5.47 2.69
CA GLN A 76 -5.51 -6.79 2.20
C GLN A 76 -4.74 -7.08 0.92
N SER A 77 -4.08 -8.23 0.88
CA SER A 77 -3.24 -8.59 -0.25
C SER A 77 -4.07 -8.92 -1.48
N GLN A 78 -3.38 -9.12 -2.60
CA GLN A 78 -4.03 -9.64 -3.79
C GLN A 78 -4.56 -11.04 -3.51
N ASN A 79 -5.59 -11.44 -4.25
CA ASN A 79 -6.24 -12.73 -4.00
C ASN A 79 -5.30 -13.92 -4.12
N SER A 80 -4.24 -13.79 -4.89
CA SER A 80 -3.30 -14.88 -5.07
C SER A 80 -2.27 -14.98 -3.94
N SER A 81 -2.26 -14.01 -3.02
CA SER A 81 -1.24 -14.01 -1.96
C SER A 81 -1.74 -14.74 -0.72
N THR A 82 -0.88 -15.58 -0.17
CA THR A 82 -1.15 -16.30 1.07
C THR A 82 0.04 -16.10 1.99
N PRO A 83 -0.09 -16.43 3.29
CA PRO A 83 1.06 -16.33 4.19
C PRO A 83 2.25 -17.18 3.77
N SER A 84 2.04 -18.21 2.96
CA SER A 84 3.13 -19.07 2.51
C SER A 84 3.59 -18.76 1.08
N SER A 85 2.92 -17.85 0.37
CA SER A 85 3.38 -17.46 -0.96
C SER A 85 4.62 -16.59 -0.82
N LYS A 86 5.37 -16.44 -1.93
CA LYS A 86 6.59 -15.63 -1.89
C LYS A 86 6.33 -14.22 -1.42
N LYS A 87 5.31 -13.56 -2.01
CA LYS A 87 4.97 -12.18 -1.62
C LYS A 87 4.52 -12.12 -0.17
N GLY A 88 3.69 -13.09 0.25
CA GLY A 88 3.19 -13.11 1.62
C GLY A 88 4.30 -13.30 2.64
N LEU A 89 5.20 -14.24 2.38
CA LEU A 89 6.32 -14.47 3.29
C LEU A 89 7.23 -13.25 3.37
N GLU A 90 7.46 -12.59 2.24
CA GLU A 90 8.32 -11.40 2.24
C GLU A 90 7.70 -10.28 3.06
N ILE A 91 6.39 -10.13 3.01
CA ILE A 91 5.69 -9.14 3.84
C ILE A 91 5.84 -9.49 5.32
N ILE A 92 5.57 -10.74 5.67
CA ILE A 92 5.60 -11.17 7.07
C ILE A 92 7.01 -11.07 7.65
N GLU A 93 8.00 -11.44 6.87
CA GLU A 93 9.39 -11.50 7.33
C GLU A 93 10.24 -10.35 6.82
N HIS A 94 9.61 -9.25 6.42
CA HIS A 94 10.35 -8.20 5.71
C HIS A 94 11.47 -7.59 6.55
N VAL A 95 11.25 -7.41 7.84
CA VAL A 95 12.29 -6.84 8.70
C VAL A 95 13.49 -7.79 8.78
N LYS A 96 13.21 -9.07 9.01
CA LYS A 96 14.24 -10.08 9.11
C LYS A 96 15.02 -10.20 7.80
N ARG A 97 14.35 -10.04 6.67
CA ARG A 97 14.97 -10.19 5.35
C ARG A 97 15.57 -8.92 4.79
N GLY A 98 15.44 -7.81 5.53
CA GLY A 98 15.96 -6.54 5.06
C GLY A 98 15.15 -5.93 3.92
N ILE A 99 13.87 -6.25 3.85
CA ILE A 99 12.98 -5.73 2.82
C ILE A 99 12.24 -4.52 3.37
N ALA A 100 12.17 -3.44 2.57
CA ALA A 100 11.41 -2.25 2.94
C ALA A 100 10.04 -2.30 2.28
N ILE A 101 9.01 -1.91 3.03
CA ILE A 101 7.64 -1.83 2.50
C ILE A 101 7.22 -0.37 2.56
N HIS A 102 6.87 0.19 1.40
CA HIS A 102 6.46 1.59 1.27
C HIS A 102 4.96 1.65 1.02
N LEU A 103 4.28 2.52 1.74
CA LEU A 103 2.83 2.62 1.66
C LEU A 103 2.40 3.93 1.01
N PHE A 104 1.60 3.80 -0.05
CA PHE A 104 0.98 4.93 -0.74
C PHE A 104 -0.53 4.72 -0.72
N VAL A 105 -1.27 5.73 -0.28
CA VAL A 105 -2.72 5.62 -0.10
C VAL A 105 -3.43 6.80 -0.73
N ARG A 106 -4.54 6.54 -1.40
CA ARG A 106 -5.43 7.58 -1.85
C ARG A 106 -6.86 7.24 -1.44
N GLU A 107 -7.68 8.29 -1.27
CA GLU A 107 -9.06 8.10 -0.85
C GLU A 107 -9.89 7.40 -1.90
N ALA A 108 -9.74 7.85 -3.15
CA ALA A 108 -10.53 7.31 -4.25
C ALA A 108 -9.70 7.39 -5.52
N LYS A 109 -10.15 6.65 -6.53
CA LYS A 109 -9.48 6.66 -7.83
C LYS A 109 -9.52 8.02 -8.48
N LEU A 110 -10.65 8.72 -8.34
CA LEU A 110 -10.85 10.04 -8.93
C LEU A 110 -11.08 11.08 -7.86
N ARG A 111 -10.58 12.28 -8.12
CA ARG A 111 -10.86 13.46 -7.31
C ARG A 111 -11.26 14.56 -8.28
N GLU A 112 -12.52 15.03 -8.16
CA GLU A 112 -13.07 16.05 -9.02
C GLU A 112 -12.95 15.66 -10.50
N GLY A 113 -13.22 14.38 -10.79
CA GLY A 113 -13.23 13.89 -12.17
C GLY A 113 -11.87 13.56 -12.74
N LYS A 114 -10.80 13.75 -11.99
CA LYS A 114 -9.45 13.48 -12.44
C LYS A 114 -8.77 12.45 -11.57
N ALA A 115 -7.76 11.76 -12.09
CA ALA A 115 -7.03 10.78 -11.32
C ALA A 115 -6.49 11.43 -10.04
N ALA A 116 -6.67 10.75 -8.92
CA ALA A 116 -6.23 11.27 -7.63
C ALA A 116 -4.79 10.84 -7.36
N PRO A 117 -3.98 11.71 -6.74
CA PRO A 117 -2.64 11.30 -6.33
C PRO A 117 -2.67 10.42 -5.10
N PHE A 118 -1.61 9.64 -4.90
CA PHE A 118 -1.43 8.84 -3.71
C PHE A 118 -0.62 9.62 -2.69
N THR A 119 -1.03 9.58 -1.43
CA THR A 119 -0.24 10.16 -0.35
C THR A 119 0.79 9.13 0.09
N TYR A 120 2.03 9.55 0.18
CA TYR A 120 3.12 8.66 0.57
C TYR A 120 3.28 8.69 2.07
N HIS A 121 3.10 7.54 2.71
CA HIS A 121 3.18 7.40 4.16
C HIS A 121 4.52 6.86 4.65
N GLY A 122 5.47 6.66 3.74
CA GLY A 122 6.80 6.19 4.12
C GLY A 122 6.86 4.69 4.26
N LYS A 123 7.89 4.23 4.95
CA LYS A 123 8.06 2.81 5.21
C LYS A 123 7.16 2.39 6.35
N VAL A 124 6.60 1.19 6.24
CA VAL A 124 5.72 0.65 7.26
C VAL A 124 6.30 -0.67 7.77
N ILE A 125 5.87 -1.09 8.94
CA ILE A 125 6.38 -2.28 9.60
C ILE A 125 5.24 -3.27 9.81
N TYR A 126 5.44 -4.50 9.41
CA TYR A 126 4.48 -5.57 9.62
C TYR A 126 4.23 -5.78 11.11
N GLN A 127 2.98 -5.91 11.48
CA GLN A 127 2.58 -6.18 12.86
C GLN A 127 1.96 -7.57 13.00
N SER A 128 0.98 -7.89 12.16
CA SER A 128 0.29 -9.18 12.26
C SER A 128 -0.45 -9.47 10.96
N HIS A 129 -0.94 -10.68 10.83
CA HIS A 129 -1.73 -11.06 9.66
C HIS A 129 -2.76 -12.10 10.02
N SER A 130 -3.74 -12.27 9.14
CA SER A 130 -4.74 -13.33 9.27
C SER A 130 -5.29 -13.67 7.89
N GLY A 131 -5.78 -14.88 7.74
CA GLY A 131 -6.43 -15.32 6.51
C GLY A 131 -5.46 -15.58 5.38
N SER A 132 -6.01 -15.99 4.25
CA SER A 132 -5.23 -16.20 3.04
C SER A 132 -6.16 -16.07 1.83
N SER A 133 -5.54 -15.69 0.71
CA SER A 133 -6.22 -15.59 -0.60
C SER A 133 -7.48 -14.73 -0.56
N PRO A 134 -7.49 -13.53 -0.07
CA PRO A 134 -6.34 -12.70 0.29
C PRO A 134 -5.97 -12.79 1.76
N MET A 135 -4.74 -12.38 2.04
CA MET A 135 -4.22 -12.28 3.38
C MET A 135 -4.46 -10.86 3.89
N SER A 136 -4.91 -10.75 5.14
CA SER A 136 -5.08 -9.45 5.79
C SER A 136 -3.85 -9.16 6.63
N VAL A 137 -3.31 -7.96 6.51
CA VAL A 137 -2.08 -7.58 7.20
C VAL A 137 -2.29 -6.26 7.93
N ILE A 138 -1.78 -6.20 9.15
CA ILE A 138 -1.77 -4.96 9.93
C ILE A 138 -0.36 -4.41 9.92
N PHE A 139 -0.23 -3.16 9.52
CA PHE A 139 1.06 -2.46 9.47
C PHE A 139 1.10 -1.33 10.47
N ASN A 140 2.25 -1.12 11.06
CA ASN A 140 2.54 0.10 11.80
C ASN A 140 3.12 1.13 10.84
N VAL A 141 2.53 2.32 10.85
CA VAL A 141 2.87 3.37 9.91
C VAL A 141 3.72 4.46 10.56
#